data_6ca0fb7fd6918c9a4aec180b30b39c8d
#
_entry.id   6ca0fb7fd6918c9a4aec180b30b39c8d
#
_cell.length_a   1.000
_cell.length_b   1.000
_cell.length_c   1.000
_cell.angle_alpha   90.00
_cell.angle_beta   90.00
_cell.angle_gamma   90.00
#
_symmetry.space_group_name_H-M   'P 1'
#
loop_
_entity.id
_entity.type
_entity.pdbx_description
1 polymer ?
#
loop_
_entity_poly.entity_id
_entity_poly.type
_entity_poly.pdbx_seq_one_letter_code
_entity_poly.pdbx_strand_id
1 'polypeptide(L)'
;ANGILSVTAKDKATNKAQTVTITATTNLNKQDVERMVREASMNKAEDDRRRELIEARNMGESLAYQSEKSLRDLGDKVDAAKRNDAEAKIQVLRGAIAGDDVSAIKNASQALSEVMQEIGTAAYQQAQGGANGQAGYGSAQPNGDDNVVDGEFTEA
;
A
#
# COMPACT_ATOMS: atom_id res chain seq x y z
N ALA A 1 -9.86 28.29 23.91
CA ALA A 1 -10.06 27.12 23.03
C ALA A 1 -10.37 25.84 23.82
N ASN A 2 -9.98 25.77 25.12
CA ASN A 2 -10.21 24.61 25.99
C ASN A 2 -11.41 24.75 26.95
N GLY A 3 -12.21 25.80 26.83
CA GLY A 3 -13.37 26.06 27.69
C GLY A 3 -13.07 26.41 29.15
N ILE A 4 -11.85 26.72 29.46
CA ILE A 4 -11.42 27.16 30.81
C ILE A 4 -11.37 28.69 30.83
N LEU A 5 -12.16 29.29 31.73
CA LEU A 5 -12.17 30.72 31.98
C LEU A 5 -11.52 31.01 33.32
N SER A 6 -10.45 31.80 33.31
CA SER A 6 -9.77 32.28 34.52
C SER A 6 -10.07 33.76 34.73
N VAL A 7 -10.73 34.11 35.81
CA VAL A 7 -11.08 35.46 36.17
C VAL A 7 -10.30 35.87 37.41
N THR A 8 -9.50 36.94 37.29
CA THR A 8 -8.75 37.49 38.42
C THR A 8 -9.27 38.85 38.76
N ALA A 9 -9.71 39.04 40.00
CA ALA A 9 -10.08 40.33 40.57
C ALA A 9 -8.96 40.80 41.50
N LYS A 10 -8.48 42.06 41.31
CA LYS A 10 -7.44 42.67 42.13
C LYS A 10 -7.97 43.94 42.74
N ASP A 11 -7.97 44.00 44.08
CA ASP A 11 -8.24 45.23 44.80
C ASP A 11 -7.01 46.18 44.75
N LYS A 12 -7.22 47.37 44.20
CA LYS A 12 -6.12 48.36 44.03
C LYS A 12 -5.69 49.02 45.33
N ALA A 13 -6.56 49.06 46.36
CA ALA A 13 -6.26 49.70 47.64
C ALA A 13 -5.43 48.77 48.56
N THR A 14 -5.78 47.49 48.59
CA THR A 14 -5.14 46.52 49.49
C THR A 14 -4.16 45.59 48.76
N ASN A 15 -4.09 45.66 47.43
CA ASN A 15 -3.26 44.83 46.55
C ASN A 15 -3.59 43.32 46.63
N LYS A 16 -4.71 42.97 47.24
CA LYS A 16 -5.18 41.57 47.31
C LYS A 16 -5.76 41.17 45.96
N ALA A 17 -5.37 40.00 45.47
CA ALA A 17 -5.91 39.41 44.26
C ALA A 17 -6.57 38.05 44.58
N GLN A 18 -7.74 37.82 43.96
CA GLN A 18 -8.42 36.51 44.00
C GLN A 18 -8.66 36.06 42.60
N THR A 19 -8.27 34.79 42.33
CA THR A 19 -8.47 34.17 41.02
C THR A 19 -9.48 33.04 41.16
N VAL A 20 -10.48 33.07 40.29
CA VAL A 20 -11.48 31.98 40.16
C VAL A 20 -11.31 31.38 38.78
N THR A 21 -11.06 30.08 38.74
CA THR A 21 -11.01 29.31 37.49
C THR A 21 -12.34 28.60 37.31
N ILE A 22 -13.04 28.93 36.25
CA ILE A 22 -14.28 28.30 35.86
C ILE A 22 -13.94 27.30 34.75
N THR A 23 -14.05 26.03 35.05
CA THR A 23 -14.00 24.94 34.05
C THR A 23 -15.40 24.66 33.58
N ALA A 24 -15.62 24.58 32.26
CA ALA A 24 -16.88 24.13 31.73
C ALA A 24 -17.18 22.74 32.32
N THR A 25 -18.22 22.65 33.15
CA THR A 25 -18.75 21.36 33.58
C THR A 25 -19.47 20.78 32.38
N THR A 26 -18.76 19.95 31.58
CA THR A 26 -19.43 19.02 30.70
C THR A 26 -20.30 18.13 31.58
N ASN A 27 -21.59 17.98 31.25
CA ASN A 27 -22.53 17.10 31.96
C ASN A 27 -22.13 15.60 31.86
N LEU A 28 -20.91 15.31 31.45
CA LEU A 28 -20.35 13.97 31.35
C LEU A 28 -19.66 13.60 32.67
N ASN A 29 -20.17 12.58 33.31
CA ASN A 29 -19.49 12.01 34.47
C ASN A 29 -18.30 11.14 34.04
N LYS A 30 -17.40 10.83 34.96
CA LYS A 30 -16.22 10.00 34.68
C LYS A 30 -16.58 8.66 34.03
N GLN A 31 -17.68 8.05 34.46
CA GLN A 31 -18.13 6.74 33.95
C GLN A 31 -18.58 6.85 32.49
N ASP A 32 -19.26 7.93 32.12
CA ASP A 32 -19.67 8.17 30.74
C ASP A 32 -18.46 8.38 29.82
N VAL A 33 -17.46 9.13 30.28
CA VAL A 33 -16.20 9.32 29.53
C VAL A 33 -15.48 7.97 29.35
N GLU A 34 -15.32 7.18 30.41
CA GLU A 34 -14.68 5.87 30.33
C GLU A 34 -15.45 4.91 29.39
N ARG A 35 -16.77 4.94 29.43
CA ARG A 35 -17.62 4.16 28.50
C ARG A 35 -17.37 4.60 27.05
N MET A 36 -17.43 5.89 26.76
CA MET A 36 -17.21 6.45 25.42
C MET A 36 -15.80 6.11 24.87
N VAL A 37 -14.78 6.21 25.71
CA VAL A 37 -13.42 5.84 25.33
C VAL A 37 -13.32 4.35 25.01
N ARG A 38 -13.98 3.50 25.78
CA ARG A 38 -14.02 2.05 25.53
C ARG A 38 -14.76 1.71 24.24
N GLU A 39 -15.92 2.31 24.01
CA GLU A 39 -16.70 2.15 22.79
C GLU A 39 -15.90 2.67 21.56
N ALA A 40 -15.26 3.83 21.67
CA ALA A 40 -14.41 4.36 20.61
C ALA A 40 -13.21 3.45 20.29
N SER A 41 -12.58 2.85 21.30
CA SER A 41 -11.47 1.93 21.07
C SER A 41 -11.91 0.60 20.44
N MET A 42 -13.10 0.11 20.79
CA MET A 42 -13.67 -1.09 20.15
C MET A 42 -14.04 -0.84 18.70
N ASN A 43 -14.71 0.28 18.40
CA ASN A 43 -15.05 0.67 17.04
C ASN A 43 -13.80 0.87 16.18
N LYS A 44 -12.74 1.47 16.73
CA LYS A 44 -11.48 1.63 16.03
C LYS A 44 -10.88 0.28 15.60
N ALA A 45 -10.88 -0.70 16.50
CA ALA A 45 -10.35 -2.03 16.18
C ALA A 45 -11.15 -2.73 15.06
N GLU A 46 -12.47 -2.54 15.03
CA GLU A 46 -13.32 -3.06 13.97
C GLU A 46 -13.09 -2.32 12.64
N ASP A 47 -12.96 -1.01 12.67
CA ASP A 47 -12.67 -0.19 11.50
C ASP A 47 -11.29 -0.50 10.90
N ASP A 48 -10.28 -0.74 11.74
CA ASP A 48 -8.94 -1.12 11.30
C ASP A 48 -8.98 -2.50 10.60
N ARG A 49 -9.73 -3.47 11.12
CA ARG A 49 -9.93 -4.77 10.45
C ARG A 49 -10.65 -4.63 9.11
N ARG A 50 -11.70 -3.82 9.05
CA ARG A 50 -12.43 -3.56 7.80
C ARG A 50 -11.54 -2.90 6.76
N ARG A 51 -10.72 -1.94 7.19
CA ARG A 51 -9.75 -1.27 6.31
C ARG A 51 -8.73 -2.27 5.77
N GLU A 52 -8.13 -3.08 6.64
CA GLU A 52 -7.15 -4.09 6.23
C GLU A 52 -7.75 -5.10 5.23
N LEU A 53 -9.01 -5.52 5.44
CA LEU A 53 -9.70 -6.40 4.51
C LEU A 53 -9.91 -5.74 3.14
N ILE A 54 -10.35 -4.47 3.12
CA ILE A 54 -10.57 -3.73 1.87
C ILE A 54 -9.25 -3.54 1.14
N GLU A 55 -8.18 -3.18 1.83
CA GLU A 55 -6.85 -3.02 1.25
C GLU A 55 -6.34 -4.35 0.66
N ALA A 56 -6.48 -5.45 1.40
CA ALA A 56 -6.09 -6.77 0.92
C ALA A 56 -6.88 -7.20 -0.32
N ARG A 57 -8.19 -6.96 -0.34
CA ARG A 57 -9.05 -7.23 -1.50
C ARG A 57 -8.61 -6.40 -2.72
N ASN A 58 -8.43 -5.10 -2.56
CA ASN A 58 -8.03 -4.22 -3.66
C ASN A 58 -6.65 -4.61 -4.23
N MET A 59 -5.70 -4.93 -3.37
CA MET A 59 -4.38 -5.43 -3.79
C MET A 59 -4.50 -6.77 -4.51
N GLY A 60 -5.30 -7.70 -3.99
CA GLY A 60 -5.52 -9.00 -4.58
C GLY A 60 -6.20 -8.93 -5.96
N GLU A 61 -7.23 -8.09 -6.10
CA GLU A 61 -7.91 -7.85 -7.39
C GLU A 61 -6.96 -7.24 -8.42
N SER A 62 -6.17 -6.26 -8.02
CA SER A 62 -5.16 -5.64 -8.89
C SER A 62 -4.12 -6.65 -9.36
N LEU A 63 -3.62 -7.49 -8.44
CA LEU A 63 -2.66 -8.55 -8.76
C LEU A 63 -3.26 -9.58 -9.71
N ALA A 64 -4.48 -10.06 -9.45
CA ALA A 64 -5.16 -11.02 -10.31
C ALA A 64 -5.34 -10.46 -11.74
N TYR A 65 -5.80 -9.22 -11.86
CA TYR A 65 -5.97 -8.54 -13.15
C TYR A 65 -4.64 -8.37 -13.90
N GLN A 66 -3.59 -7.91 -13.21
CA GLN A 66 -2.27 -7.73 -13.81
C GLN A 66 -1.68 -9.06 -14.26
N SER A 67 -1.85 -10.13 -13.46
CA SER A 67 -1.38 -11.47 -13.79
C SER A 67 -2.08 -12.00 -15.03
N GLU A 68 -3.41 -11.89 -15.15
CA GLU A 68 -4.15 -12.29 -16.34
C GLU A 68 -3.74 -11.51 -17.58
N LYS A 69 -3.49 -10.20 -17.42
CA LYS A 69 -3.01 -9.37 -18.52
C LYS A 69 -1.61 -9.84 -18.96
N SER A 70 -0.69 -10.05 -18.02
CA SER A 70 0.67 -10.50 -18.30
C SER A 70 0.67 -11.86 -19.01
N LEU A 71 -0.17 -12.81 -18.57
CA LEU A 71 -0.30 -14.11 -19.22
C LEU A 71 -0.82 -14.01 -20.66
N ARG A 72 -1.72 -13.06 -20.94
CA ARG A 72 -2.20 -12.78 -22.30
C ARG A 72 -1.12 -12.14 -23.16
N ASP A 73 -0.41 -11.14 -22.61
CA ASP A 73 0.61 -10.40 -23.34
C ASP A 73 1.83 -11.28 -23.67
N LEU A 74 2.18 -12.22 -22.78
CA LEU A 74 3.27 -13.19 -23.00
C LEU A 74 2.89 -14.28 -24.01
N GLY A 75 1.61 -14.58 -24.17
CA GLY A 75 1.13 -15.55 -25.15
C GLY A 75 1.85 -16.89 -25.07
N ASP A 76 2.35 -17.36 -26.21
CA ASP A 76 3.02 -18.67 -26.33
C ASP A 76 4.45 -18.70 -25.75
N LYS A 77 4.94 -17.58 -25.21
CA LYS A 77 6.25 -17.51 -24.54
C LYS A 77 6.23 -18.12 -23.14
N VAL A 78 5.07 -18.43 -22.60
CA VAL A 78 4.90 -19.08 -21.30
C VAL A 78 4.63 -20.56 -21.51
N ASP A 79 5.40 -21.40 -20.83
CA ASP A 79 5.15 -22.84 -20.79
C ASP A 79 3.71 -23.15 -20.34
N ALA A 80 3.05 -24.11 -20.99
CA ALA A 80 1.65 -24.43 -20.74
C ALA A 80 1.40 -24.88 -19.28
N ALA A 81 2.35 -25.60 -18.67
CA ALA A 81 2.22 -26.04 -17.29
C ALA A 81 2.27 -24.85 -16.33
N LYS A 82 3.20 -23.90 -16.55
CA LYS A 82 3.30 -22.66 -15.74
C LYS A 82 2.10 -21.75 -15.94
N ARG A 83 1.55 -21.69 -17.15
CA ARG A 83 0.32 -20.94 -17.42
C ARG A 83 -0.85 -21.52 -16.63
N ASN A 84 -1.06 -22.83 -16.68
CA ASN A 84 -2.14 -23.49 -15.96
C ASN A 84 -2.01 -23.32 -14.45
N ASP A 85 -0.79 -23.37 -13.90
CA ASP A 85 -0.54 -23.12 -12.48
C ASP A 85 -0.87 -21.68 -12.10
N ALA A 86 -0.44 -20.69 -12.88
CA ALA A 86 -0.78 -19.30 -12.65
C ALA A 86 -2.30 -19.05 -12.71
N GLU A 87 -3.00 -19.61 -13.68
CA GLU A 87 -4.46 -19.53 -13.80
C GLU A 87 -5.15 -20.16 -12.59
N ALA A 88 -4.68 -21.32 -12.11
CA ALA A 88 -5.19 -21.94 -10.89
C ALA A 88 -4.97 -21.03 -9.65
N LYS A 89 -3.80 -20.42 -9.50
CA LYS A 89 -3.52 -19.48 -8.41
C LYS A 89 -4.39 -18.23 -8.49
N ILE A 90 -4.68 -17.71 -9.68
CA ILE A 90 -5.62 -16.60 -9.89
C ILE A 90 -7.02 -16.98 -9.38
N GLN A 91 -7.50 -18.19 -9.69
CA GLN A 91 -8.81 -18.66 -9.21
C GLN A 91 -8.83 -18.81 -7.68
N VAL A 92 -7.75 -19.33 -7.07
CA VAL A 92 -7.62 -19.42 -5.60
C VAL A 92 -7.66 -18.01 -4.98
N LEU A 93 -6.93 -17.06 -5.55
CA LEU A 93 -6.93 -15.67 -5.05
C LEU A 93 -8.32 -15.04 -5.18
N ARG A 94 -9.02 -15.21 -6.29
CA ARG A 94 -10.39 -14.72 -6.47
C ARG A 94 -11.37 -15.33 -5.47
N GLY A 95 -11.20 -16.62 -5.18
CA GLY A 95 -11.99 -17.29 -4.13
C GLY A 95 -11.70 -16.71 -2.75
N ALA A 96 -10.45 -16.44 -2.43
CA ALA A 96 -10.06 -15.81 -1.15
C ALA A 96 -10.60 -14.39 -1.01
N ILE A 97 -10.57 -13.57 -2.08
CA ILE A 97 -11.11 -12.20 -2.12
C ILE A 97 -12.62 -12.15 -1.82
N ALA A 98 -13.37 -13.16 -2.23
CA ALA A 98 -14.78 -13.27 -1.94
C ALA A 98 -15.08 -13.57 -0.45
N GLY A 99 -14.10 -14.08 0.29
CA GLY A 99 -14.19 -14.31 1.73
C GLY A 99 -13.75 -13.10 2.57
N ASP A 100 -13.79 -13.25 3.89
CA ASP A 100 -13.45 -12.19 4.86
C ASP A 100 -12.11 -12.44 5.58
N ASP A 101 -11.33 -13.42 5.13
CA ASP A 101 -10.04 -13.79 5.73
C ASP A 101 -8.89 -13.07 5.03
N VAL A 102 -8.38 -12.02 5.69
CA VAL A 102 -7.23 -11.24 5.24
C VAL A 102 -5.99 -12.11 5.05
N SER A 103 -5.78 -13.09 5.92
CA SER A 103 -4.61 -13.98 5.84
C SER A 103 -4.69 -14.89 4.62
N ALA A 104 -5.87 -15.41 4.30
CA ALA A 104 -6.10 -16.21 3.10
C ALA A 104 -5.82 -15.39 1.83
N ILE A 105 -6.29 -14.14 1.78
CA ILE A 105 -6.03 -13.23 0.65
C ILE A 105 -4.54 -12.98 0.49
N LYS A 106 -3.84 -12.64 1.58
CA LYS A 106 -2.39 -12.38 1.56
C LYS A 106 -1.59 -13.59 1.09
N ASN A 107 -1.89 -14.77 1.64
CA ASN A 107 -1.21 -16.01 1.26
C ASN A 107 -1.45 -16.38 -0.22
N ALA A 108 -2.68 -16.25 -0.69
CA ALA A 108 -2.99 -16.49 -2.10
C ALA A 108 -2.31 -15.47 -3.03
N SER A 109 -2.25 -14.21 -2.63
CA SER A 109 -1.54 -13.15 -3.37
C SER A 109 -0.05 -13.43 -3.46
N GLN A 110 0.56 -13.86 -2.36
CA GLN A 110 1.98 -14.24 -2.35
C GLN A 110 2.25 -15.42 -3.27
N ALA A 111 1.47 -16.50 -3.17
CA ALA A 111 1.62 -17.67 -4.01
C ALA A 111 1.48 -17.36 -5.52
N LEU A 112 0.56 -16.45 -5.89
CA LEU A 112 0.43 -15.98 -7.27
C LEU A 112 1.64 -15.14 -7.69
N SER A 113 2.11 -14.25 -6.83
CA SER A 113 3.28 -13.40 -7.10
C SER A 113 4.54 -14.24 -7.38
N GLU A 114 4.77 -15.30 -6.61
CA GLU A 114 5.90 -16.22 -6.79
C GLU A 114 5.86 -16.88 -8.17
N VAL A 115 4.72 -17.44 -8.57
CA VAL A 115 4.55 -18.06 -9.90
C VAL A 115 4.72 -17.02 -11.02
N MET A 116 4.17 -15.83 -10.88
CA MET A 116 4.33 -14.76 -11.87
C MET A 116 5.77 -14.29 -12.01
N GLN A 117 6.53 -14.26 -10.92
CA GLN A 117 7.96 -13.95 -10.94
C GLN A 117 8.76 -15.02 -11.67
N GLU A 118 8.46 -16.30 -11.46
CA GLU A 118 9.09 -17.39 -12.20
C GLU A 118 8.81 -17.30 -13.71
N ILE A 119 7.54 -17.02 -14.07
CA ILE A 119 7.13 -16.82 -15.46
C ILE A 119 7.89 -15.65 -16.09
N GLY A 120 7.97 -14.51 -15.37
CA GLY A 120 8.71 -13.33 -15.84
C GLY A 120 10.18 -13.63 -16.08
N THR A 121 10.83 -14.33 -15.15
CA THR A 121 12.25 -14.71 -15.27
C THR A 121 12.47 -15.66 -16.45
N ALA A 122 11.62 -16.67 -16.63
CA ALA A 122 11.71 -17.61 -17.74
C ALA A 122 11.50 -16.94 -19.10
N ALA A 123 10.51 -16.03 -19.19
CA ALA A 123 10.22 -15.29 -20.42
C ALA A 123 11.40 -14.34 -20.78
N TYR A 124 12.02 -13.73 -19.78
CA TYR A 124 13.20 -12.87 -20.00
C TYR A 124 14.42 -13.67 -20.48
N GLN A 125 14.67 -14.85 -19.89
CA GLN A 125 15.77 -15.75 -20.33
C GLN A 125 15.56 -16.24 -21.75
N GLN A 126 14.31 -16.58 -22.12
CA GLN A 126 13.98 -17.00 -23.48
C GLN A 126 14.20 -15.89 -24.50
N ALA A 127 13.87 -14.63 -24.14
CA ALA A 127 14.10 -13.47 -24.99
C ALA A 127 15.59 -13.19 -25.20
N GLN A 128 16.43 -13.40 -24.18
CA GLN A 128 17.90 -13.23 -24.30
C GLN A 128 18.57 -14.40 -25.04
N GLY A 129 18.12 -15.64 -24.83
CA GLY A 129 18.64 -16.80 -25.54
C GLY A 129 18.37 -16.78 -27.05
N GLY A 130 17.25 -16.16 -27.46
CA GLY A 130 16.91 -15.96 -28.89
C GLY A 130 17.73 -14.86 -29.56
N ALA A 131 18.26 -13.88 -28.81
CA ALA A 131 19.07 -12.79 -29.36
C ALA A 131 20.55 -13.18 -29.59
N ASN A 132 21.04 -14.26 -28.99
CA ASN A 132 22.43 -14.69 -29.08
C ASN A 132 22.72 -15.66 -30.23
N GLY A 133 21.72 -15.94 -31.08
CA GLY A 133 21.84 -16.83 -32.26
C GLY A 133 22.14 -16.13 -33.58
N GLN A 134 22.18 -14.80 -33.65
CA GLN A 134 22.38 -14.05 -34.88
C GLN A 134 23.30 -12.84 -34.70
N ALA A 135 24.51 -13.05 -34.18
CA ALA A 135 25.60 -12.07 -34.31
C ALA A 135 26.81 -12.78 -34.85
N GLY A 136 26.75 -13.13 -36.15
CA GLY A 136 27.91 -13.44 -36.97
C GLY A 136 28.61 -12.15 -37.34
N TYR A 137 29.88 -12.07 -36.95
CA TYR A 137 30.97 -11.29 -37.55
C TYR A 137 30.63 -10.01 -38.34
N GLY A 138 30.89 -8.91 -37.71
CA GLY A 138 31.08 -7.60 -38.33
C GLY A 138 31.90 -6.73 -37.41
N SER A 139 33.25 -6.82 -37.53
CA SER A 139 34.17 -5.88 -36.91
C SER A 139 33.91 -4.47 -37.47
N ALA A 140 33.35 -3.58 -36.67
CA ALA A 140 33.35 -2.15 -36.93
C ALA A 140 33.95 -1.45 -35.70
N GLN A 141 35.06 -0.78 -35.99
CA GLN A 141 35.93 0.05 -35.19
C GLN A 141 35.11 1.19 -34.51
N PRO A 142 35.37 1.55 -33.26
CA PRO A 142 34.70 2.67 -32.65
C PRO A 142 35.29 3.98 -33.18
N ASN A 143 34.45 4.72 -33.89
CA ASN A 143 34.73 6.14 -34.17
C ASN A 143 34.06 6.94 -33.05
N GLY A 144 34.87 7.66 -32.28
CA GLY A 144 34.40 8.56 -31.29
C GLY A 144 33.68 9.76 -31.93
N ASP A 145 32.63 10.15 -31.31
CA ASP A 145 32.22 11.55 -31.26
C ASP A 145 31.41 11.78 -29.99
N ASP A 146 32.04 12.57 -29.15
CA ASP A 146 31.49 13.17 -27.96
C ASP A 146 30.26 14.03 -28.29
N ASN A 147 29.12 13.70 -27.75
CA ASN A 147 28.08 14.68 -27.53
C ASN A 147 27.32 14.41 -26.23
N VAL A 148 28.00 14.71 -25.12
CA VAL A 148 27.40 14.82 -23.80
C VAL A 148 26.78 16.21 -23.72
N VAL A 149 25.46 16.31 -23.73
CA VAL A 149 24.75 17.54 -23.42
C VAL A 149 24.47 17.57 -21.92
N ASP A 150 25.26 18.36 -21.19
CA ASP A 150 24.99 18.72 -19.80
C ASP A 150 23.69 19.55 -19.75
N GLY A 151 22.64 18.99 -19.15
CA GLY A 151 21.41 19.69 -18.85
C GLY A 151 21.53 20.43 -17.53
N GLU A 152 21.73 21.76 -17.59
CA GLU A 152 21.67 22.66 -16.44
C GLU A 152 20.23 22.81 -15.98
N PHE A 153 19.92 22.36 -14.75
CA PHE A 153 18.67 22.69 -14.07
C PHE A 153 18.82 24.01 -13.31
N THR A 154 18.08 25.01 -13.72
CA THR A 154 17.94 26.28 -12.96
C THR A 154 16.64 26.24 -12.17
N GLU A 155 16.73 26.26 -10.84
CA GLU A 155 15.59 26.49 -9.95
C GLU A 155 15.18 27.96 -10.01
N ALA A 156 13.89 28.19 -10.12
CA ALA A 156 13.25 29.50 -9.90
C ALA A 156 12.14 29.36 -8.85
#